data_2d204d84abde6bb7432c8f9275559e41
#
_entry.id   2d204d84abde6bb7432c8f9275559e41
#
_cell.length_a   1.000
_cell.length_b   1.000
_cell.length_c   1.000
_cell.angle_alpha   90.00
_cell.angle_beta   90.00
_cell.angle_gamma   90.00
#
_symmetry.space_group_name_H-M   'P 1'
#
loop_
_entity.id
_entity.type
_entity.pdbx_description
1 polymer ?
#
loop_
_entity_poly.entity_id
_entity_poly.type
_entity_poly.pdbx_seq_one_letter_code
_entity_poly.pdbx_strand_id
1 'polypeptide(L)'
;MKYNTKPMIQNALFRQCLAAIPEEQKAEFELSFGIAERISEVLKAKNLTQKDFAQKLHKRESEISKWMTGRHNFTMQTIAKIETALGCKLINIAE
;
A
#
# COMPACT_ATOMS: atom_id res chain seq x y z
N MET A 1 14.23 -5.95 5.35
CA MET A 1 12.87 -5.81 5.91
C MET A 1 11.92 -6.70 5.16
N LYS A 2 11.11 -7.41 5.88
CA LYS A 2 10.12 -8.28 5.25
C LYS A 2 8.75 -7.65 5.33
N TYR A 3 8.04 -7.69 4.24
CA TYR A 3 6.66 -7.27 4.21
C TYR A 3 5.77 -8.44 4.61
N ASN A 4 4.75 -8.16 5.41
CA ASN A 4 3.76 -9.17 5.71
C ASN A 4 3.02 -9.50 4.43
N THR A 5 3.05 -10.77 4.06
CA THR A 5 2.35 -11.21 2.86
C THR A 5 0.95 -11.63 3.24
N LYS A 6 0.02 -11.25 2.41
CA LYS A 6 -1.37 -11.68 2.59
C LYS A 6 -1.54 -13.10 2.11
N PRO A 7 -2.55 -13.82 2.63
CA PRO A 7 -2.80 -15.19 2.18
C PRO A 7 -2.90 -15.35 0.66
N MET A 8 -3.36 -14.33 -0.07
CA MET A 8 -3.47 -14.42 -1.52
C MET A 8 -2.12 -14.64 -2.20
N ILE A 9 -1.01 -14.19 -1.60
CA ILE A 9 0.32 -14.39 -2.16
C ILE A 9 0.74 -15.85 -2.03
N GLN A 10 0.11 -16.59 -1.12
CA GLN A 10 0.39 -17.99 -0.90
C GLN A 10 -0.43 -18.91 -1.80
N ASN A 11 -1.38 -18.36 -2.55
CA ASN A 11 -2.16 -19.11 -3.51
C ASN A 11 -1.26 -19.65 -4.61
N ALA A 12 -1.38 -20.96 -4.93
CA ALA A 12 -0.50 -21.60 -5.89
C ALA A 12 -0.58 -20.94 -7.28
N LEU A 13 -1.79 -20.60 -7.73
CA LEU A 13 -1.97 -19.96 -9.02
C LEU A 13 -1.30 -18.58 -9.05
N PHE A 14 -1.47 -17.83 -7.99
CA PHE A 14 -0.87 -16.50 -7.87
C PHE A 14 0.66 -16.60 -7.89
N ARG A 15 1.22 -17.60 -7.18
CA ARG A 15 2.67 -17.82 -7.18
C ARG A 15 3.19 -18.17 -8.56
N GLN A 16 2.45 -18.98 -9.31
CA GLN A 16 2.83 -19.32 -10.68
C GLN A 16 2.87 -18.08 -11.56
N CYS A 17 1.88 -17.19 -11.40
CA CYS A 17 1.86 -15.93 -12.13
C CYS A 17 3.06 -15.07 -11.75
N LEU A 18 3.38 -15.00 -10.46
CA LEU A 18 4.52 -14.22 -9.99
C LEU A 18 5.85 -14.79 -10.48
N ALA A 19 5.95 -16.12 -10.59
CA ALA A 19 7.17 -16.75 -11.04
C ALA A 19 7.53 -16.37 -12.48
N ALA A 20 6.54 -15.99 -13.29
CA ALA A 20 6.75 -15.56 -14.66
C ALA A 20 7.09 -14.07 -14.76
N ILE A 21 7.06 -13.32 -13.65
CA ILE A 21 7.29 -11.88 -13.63
C ILE A 21 8.75 -11.62 -13.24
N PRO A 22 9.42 -10.64 -13.88
CA PRO A 22 10.79 -10.27 -13.50
C PRO A 22 10.87 -9.87 -12.01
N GLU A 23 12.03 -10.13 -11.41
CA GLU A 23 12.25 -9.85 -9.99
C GLU A 23 11.94 -8.41 -9.59
N GLU A 24 12.29 -7.46 -10.47
CA GLU A 24 12.02 -6.05 -10.20
C GLU A 24 10.54 -5.76 -10.08
N GLN A 25 9.73 -6.38 -10.93
CA GLN A 25 8.29 -6.20 -10.89
C GLN A 25 7.68 -6.86 -9.67
N LYS A 26 8.23 -8.00 -9.25
CA LYS A 26 7.79 -8.63 -8.00
C LYS A 26 8.04 -7.71 -6.81
N ALA A 27 9.22 -7.13 -6.75
CA ALA A 27 9.60 -6.22 -5.68
C ALA A 27 8.68 -5.00 -5.67
N GLU A 28 8.36 -4.46 -6.85
CA GLU A 28 7.45 -3.33 -6.98
C GLU A 28 6.07 -3.68 -6.45
N PHE A 29 5.55 -4.85 -6.82
CA PHE A 29 4.27 -5.34 -6.33
C PHE A 29 4.24 -5.45 -4.82
N GLU A 30 5.28 -6.07 -4.26
CA GLU A 30 5.37 -6.24 -2.81
C GLU A 30 5.38 -4.91 -2.08
N LEU A 31 6.11 -3.93 -2.62
CA LEU A 31 6.14 -2.59 -2.06
C LEU A 31 4.76 -1.93 -2.11
N SER A 32 4.11 -1.99 -3.25
CA SER A 32 2.80 -1.37 -3.43
C SER A 32 1.75 -2.00 -2.52
N PHE A 33 1.73 -3.32 -2.44
CA PHE A 33 0.82 -4.03 -1.55
C PHE A 33 1.12 -3.72 -0.10
N GLY A 34 2.40 -3.70 0.26
CA GLY A 34 2.82 -3.40 1.63
C GLY A 34 2.37 -2.01 2.07
N ILE A 35 2.51 -1.03 1.19
CA ILE A 35 2.08 0.33 1.47
C ILE A 35 0.56 0.40 1.63
N ALA A 36 -0.18 -0.20 0.72
CA ALA A 36 -1.64 -0.21 0.78
C ALA A 36 -2.13 -0.89 2.07
N GLU A 37 -1.50 -2.01 2.43
CA GLU A 37 -1.84 -2.74 3.64
C GLU A 37 -1.55 -1.89 4.88
N ARG A 38 -0.41 -1.22 4.90
CA ARG A 38 -0.05 -0.35 6.02
C ARG A 38 -1.05 0.80 6.16
N ILE A 39 -1.46 1.41 5.04
CA ILE A 39 -2.48 2.45 5.06
C ILE A 39 -3.77 1.90 5.69
N SER A 40 -4.20 0.71 5.25
CA SER A 40 -5.40 0.09 5.77
C SER A 40 -5.32 -0.13 7.28
N GLU A 41 -4.19 -0.62 7.76
CA GLU A 41 -3.97 -0.83 9.19
C GLU A 41 -4.06 0.48 9.98
N VAL A 42 -3.44 1.53 9.45
CA VAL A 42 -3.45 2.83 10.13
C VAL A 42 -4.86 3.42 10.16
N LEU A 43 -5.60 3.31 9.05
CA LEU A 43 -6.96 3.80 8.99
C LEU A 43 -7.84 3.08 10.02
N LYS A 44 -7.70 1.77 10.14
CA LYS A 44 -8.43 0.99 11.13
C LYS A 44 -8.06 1.42 12.55
N ALA A 45 -6.78 1.56 12.81
CA ALA A 45 -6.31 1.96 14.15
C ALA A 45 -6.81 3.34 14.54
N LYS A 46 -6.96 4.23 13.58
CA LYS A 46 -7.44 5.59 13.81
C LYS A 46 -8.94 5.73 13.62
N ASN A 47 -9.61 4.64 13.27
CA ASN A 47 -11.05 4.63 13.06
C ASN A 47 -11.48 5.58 11.94
N LEU A 48 -10.70 5.63 10.87
CA LEU A 48 -10.95 6.46 9.71
C LEU A 48 -11.45 5.64 8.54
N THR A 49 -12.39 6.18 7.79
CA THR A 49 -12.86 5.56 6.56
C THR A 49 -12.00 6.02 5.38
N GLN A 50 -12.14 5.35 4.23
CA GLN A 50 -11.49 5.81 3.01
C GLN A 50 -11.97 7.21 2.62
N LYS A 51 -13.22 7.52 2.89
CA LYS A 51 -13.78 8.85 2.63
C LYS A 51 -13.09 9.90 3.50
N ASP A 52 -12.91 9.60 4.79
CA ASP A 52 -12.21 10.51 5.71
C ASP A 52 -10.78 10.74 5.25
N PHE A 53 -10.12 9.67 4.82
CA PHE A 53 -8.75 9.74 4.33
C PHE A 53 -8.66 10.58 3.07
N ALA A 54 -9.60 10.38 2.13
CA ALA A 54 -9.66 11.17 0.91
C ALA A 54 -9.81 12.66 1.22
N GLN A 55 -10.66 13.00 2.18
CA GLN A 55 -10.85 14.39 2.59
C GLN A 55 -9.57 14.99 3.16
N LYS A 56 -8.85 14.23 3.98
CA LYS A 56 -7.58 14.71 4.54
C LYS A 56 -6.55 15.03 3.46
N LEU A 57 -6.57 14.26 2.37
CA LEU A 57 -5.62 14.41 1.29
C LEU A 57 -6.12 15.33 0.17
N HIS A 58 -7.35 15.82 0.28
CA HIS A 58 -8.00 16.62 -0.76
C HIS A 58 -8.07 15.86 -2.08
N LYS A 59 -8.42 14.58 -1.99
CA LYS A 59 -8.53 13.70 -3.14
C LYS A 59 -9.92 13.06 -3.17
N ARG A 60 -10.24 12.47 -4.31
CA ARG A 60 -11.50 11.76 -4.48
C ARG A 60 -11.41 10.38 -3.85
N GLU A 61 -12.51 9.92 -3.30
CA GLU A 61 -12.59 8.59 -2.71
C GLU A 61 -12.24 7.52 -3.76
N SER A 62 -12.63 7.73 -5.02
CA SER A 62 -12.30 6.79 -6.09
C SER A 62 -10.79 6.64 -6.30
N GLU A 63 -10.02 7.70 -6.10
CA GLU A 63 -8.58 7.63 -6.18
C GLU A 63 -8.01 6.78 -5.04
N ILE A 64 -8.53 6.99 -3.84
CA ILE A 64 -8.12 6.22 -2.67
C ILE A 64 -8.44 4.74 -2.86
N SER A 65 -9.61 4.43 -3.42
CA SER A 65 -9.99 3.05 -3.70
C SER A 65 -8.99 2.38 -4.63
N LYS A 66 -8.51 3.09 -5.63
CA LYS A 66 -7.47 2.56 -6.54
C LYS A 66 -6.18 2.28 -5.80
N TRP A 67 -5.79 3.15 -4.88
CA TRP A 67 -4.58 2.94 -4.06
C TRP A 67 -4.71 1.67 -3.24
N MET A 68 -5.90 1.40 -2.72
CA MET A 68 -6.13 0.27 -1.82
C MET A 68 -6.17 -1.08 -2.55
N THR A 69 -6.15 -1.07 -3.88
CA THR A 69 -6.03 -2.33 -4.64
C THR A 69 -4.64 -2.94 -4.50
N GLY A 70 -3.66 -2.17 -4.05
CA GLY A 70 -2.29 -2.63 -3.92
C GLY A 70 -1.48 -2.55 -5.20
N ARG A 71 -2.06 -2.03 -6.28
CA ARG A 71 -1.38 -1.92 -7.58
C ARG A 71 -0.88 -0.52 -7.89
N HIS A 72 -1.20 0.43 -7.04
CA HIS A 72 -0.83 1.81 -7.29
C HIS A 72 0.66 2.01 -7.11
N ASN A 73 1.28 2.74 -8.03
CA ASN A 73 2.68 3.12 -7.91
C ASN A 73 2.77 4.42 -7.12
N PHE A 74 3.04 4.30 -5.83
CA PHE A 74 3.14 5.46 -4.96
C PHE A 74 4.47 6.18 -5.20
N THR A 75 4.39 7.49 -5.44
CA THR A 75 5.59 8.30 -5.52
C THR A 75 6.04 8.67 -4.11
N MET A 76 7.31 9.05 -3.98
CA MET A 76 7.83 9.51 -2.69
C MET A 76 7.02 10.70 -2.18
N GLN A 77 6.64 11.60 -3.08
CA GLN A 77 5.84 12.77 -2.71
C GLN A 77 4.49 12.35 -2.13
N THR A 78 3.84 11.38 -2.76
CA THR A 78 2.55 10.88 -2.28
C THR A 78 2.69 10.21 -0.93
N ILE A 79 3.72 9.39 -0.75
CA ILE A 79 4.00 8.73 0.53
C ILE A 79 4.19 9.77 1.63
N ALA A 80 4.97 10.81 1.35
CA ALA A 80 5.20 11.88 2.31
C ALA A 80 3.91 12.59 2.70
N LYS A 81 3.03 12.85 1.73
CA LYS A 81 1.73 13.47 2.00
C LYS A 81 0.86 12.59 2.90
N ILE A 82 0.85 11.30 2.62
CA ILE A 82 0.07 10.34 3.41
C ILE A 82 0.60 10.29 4.84
N GLU A 83 1.92 10.16 4.99
CA GLU A 83 2.54 10.11 6.31
C GLU A 83 2.24 11.37 7.12
N THR A 84 2.30 12.52 6.47
CA THR A 84 1.98 13.78 7.12
C THR A 84 0.52 13.84 7.54
N ALA A 85 -0.38 13.42 6.65
CA ALA A 85 -1.81 13.47 6.93
C ALA A 85 -2.22 12.52 8.05
N LEU A 86 -1.61 11.35 8.10
CA LEU A 86 -1.94 10.33 9.10
C LEU A 86 -1.11 10.44 10.38
N GLY A 87 -0.03 11.19 10.34
CA GLY A 87 0.83 11.40 11.51
C GLY A 87 1.63 10.17 11.91
N CYS A 88 1.93 9.30 10.96
CA CYS A 88 2.72 8.09 11.25
C CYS A 88 3.49 7.67 10.00
N LYS A 89 4.49 6.82 10.19
CA LYS A 89 5.31 6.33 9.09
C LYS A 89 4.62 5.19 8.36
N LEU A 90 4.67 5.24 7.04
CA LEU A 90 4.24 4.12 6.20
C LEU A 90 5.41 3.19 5.89
N ILE A 91 6.57 3.77 5.67
CA ILE A 91 7.78 3.01 5.36
C ILE A 91 8.91 3.44 6.29
N ASN A 92 9.81 2.51 6.52
CA ASN A 92 11.05 2.78 7.24
C ASN A 92 12.21 2.48 6.31
N ILE A 93 13.18 3.38 6.31
CA ILE A 93 14.38 3.15 5.51
C ILE A 93 15.30 2.24 6.31
N ALA A 94 15.76 1.17 5.66
CA ALA A 94 16.66 0.22 6.30
C ALA A 94 17.99 0.90 6.63
N GLU A 95 18.52 0.59 7.81
CA GLU A 95 19.80 1.12 8.27
C GLU A 95 20.89 0.09 8.22
#